data_8fb51af79dc6066d535e1b8ee4bc4a64
#
_entry.id   8fb51af79dc6066d535e1b8ee4bc4a64
#
_cell.length_a   1.000
_cell.length_b   1.000
_cell.length_c   1.000
_cell.angle_alpha   90.00
_cell.angle_beta   90.00
_cell.angle_gamma   90.00
#
_symmetry.space_group_name_H-M   'P 1'
#
loop_
_entity.id
_entity.type
_entity.pdbx_description
1 polymer ?
#
loop_
_entity_poly.entity_id
_entity_poly.type
_entity_poly.pdbx_seq_one_letter_code
_entity_poly.pdbx_strand_id
1 'polypeptide(L)'
;IAQDNLDRAKESVKKLTDDLEDLRDVYEAQDKEGLALWNNATAQLHENERNIVRCEKARKKPYFGRIDFKDPRQKSQESYYIGRVGIAKNASEPVVIDWRAPIASVYYESSLGPCKYTVSSEGTFEIDLNRKRTYEIAEDKLIDFFDSDVVANDELLTKYLAKNKKAVLGEIIATIQKEQNLIIRRSPKTNIIVQGVAGSGKTTVAMHRISYILYNYADDFRPEDFYIIGSNRILLNYITSVLPELDVYGIKQMTMEDRK
;
A
#
# COMPACT_ATOMS: atom_id res chain seq x y z
N ILE A 1 -10.20 -11.79 12.10
CA ILE A 1 -9.63 -10.43 12.16
C ILE A 1 -10.01 -9.63 10.90
N ALA A 2 -9.61 -10.06 9.69
CA ALA A 2 -9.93 -9.31 8.46
C ALA A 2 -11.44 -9.18 8.24
N GLN A 3 -12.21 -10.23 8.50
CA GLN A 3 -13.67 -10.20 8.46
C GLN A 3 -14.25 -9.26 9.52
N ASP A 4 -13.78 -9.34 10.75
CA ASP A 4 -14.24 -8.50 11.86
C ASP A 4 -13.94 -7.02 11.60
N ASN A 5 -12.80 -6.72 10.97
CA ASN A 5 -12.46 -5.36 10.54
C ASN A 5 -13.40 -4.86 9.44
N LEU A 6 -13.77 -5.73 8.50
CA LEU A 6 -14.74 -5.42 7.45
C LEU A 6 -16.13 -5.14 8.04
N ASP A 7 -16.57 -5.96 8.97
CA ASP A 7 -17.90 -5.82 9.60
C ASP A 7 -17.98 -4.53 10.41
N ARG A 8 -16.93 -4.19 11.17
CA ARG A 8 -16.81 -2.91 11.88
C ARG A 8 -16.81 -1.71 10.94
N ALA A 9 -16.10 -1.79 9.81
CA ALA A 9 -16.10 -0.71 8.82
C ALA A 9 -17.49 -0.49 8.21
N LYS A 10 -18.22 -1.57 7.89
CA LYS A 10 -19.61 -1.49 7.38
C LYS A 10 -20.57 -0.88 8.40
N GLU A 11 -20.44 -1.26 9.66
CA GLU A 11 -21.25 -0.67 10.75
C GLU A 11 -20.97 0.82 10.91
N SER A 12 -19.69 1.23 10.85
CA SER A 12 -19.30 2.64 10.91
C SER A 12 -19.86 3.45 9.73
N VAL A 13 -19.85 2.90 8.52
CA VAL A 13 -20.44 3.56 7.33
C VAL A 13 -21.95 3.75 7.54
N LYS A 14 -22.66 2.72 8.00
CA LYS A 14 -24.10 2.82 8.26
C LYS A 14 -24.40 3.92 9.25
N LYS A 15 -23.71 3.92 10.42
CA LYS A 15 -23.89 4.94 11.44
C LYS A 15 -23.63 6.35 10.91
N LEU A 16 -22.53 6.58 10.17
CA LEU A 16 -22.21 7.89 9.60
C LEU A 16 -23.22 8.33 8.54
N THR A 17 -23.83 7.40 7.82
CA THR A 17 -24.91 7.72 6.87
C THR A 17 -26.15 8.21 7.62
N ASP A 18 -26.55 7.52 8.70
CA ASP A 18 -27.65 7.92 9.55
C ASP A 18 -27.36 9.31 10.19
N ASP A 19 -26.16 9.53 10.74
CA ASP A 19 -25.72 10.82 11.31
C ASP A 19 -25.76 11.96 10.27
N LEU A 20 -25.42 11.69 9.00
CA LEU A 20 -25.51 12.67 7.91
C LEU A 20 -26.96 13.01 7.53
N GLU A 21 -27.87 12.05 7.56
CA GLU A 21 -29.30 12.33 7.37
C GLU A 21 -29.82 13.29 8.45
N ASP A 22 -29.46 13.07 9.71
CA ASP A 22 -29.84 13.93 10.85
C ASP A 22 -29.21 15.34 10.74
N LEU A 23 -28.02 15.49 10.17
CA LEU A 23 -27.35 16.78 9.98
C LEU A 23 -27.83 17.55 8.74
N ARG A 24 -28.68 16.98 7.91
CA ARG A 24 -29.12 17.57 6.65
C ARG A 24 -29.81 18.91 6.83
N ASP A 25 -30.74 19.02 7.78
CA ASP A 25 -31.48 20.24 8.04
C ASP A 25 -30.56 21.37 8.53
N VAL A 26 -29.53 21.02 9.32
CA VAL A 26 -28.51 21.97 9.81
C VAL A 26 -27.60 22.45 8.67
N TYR A 27 -27.25 21.57 7.74
CA TYR A 27 -26.50 21.93 6.54
C TYR A 27 -27.31 22.87 5.63
N GLU A 28 -28.59 22.58 5.39
CA GLU A 28 -29.49 23.39 4.58
C GLU A 28 -29.69 24.81 5.16
N ALA A 29 -29.66 24.96 6.50
CA ALA A 29 -29.72 26.23 7.20
C ALA A 29 -28.44 27.09 7.04
N GLN A 30 -27.38 26.58 6.42
CA GLN A 30 -26.06 27.24 6.22
C GLN A 30 -25.42 27.75 7.50
N ASP A 31 -25.69 27.11 8.62
CA ASP A 31 -24.99 27.40 9.88
C ASP A 31 -23.53 26.96 9.80
N LYS A 32 -22.60 27.83 10.21
CA LYS A 32 -21.16 27.56 10.10
C LYS A 32 -20.70 26.34 10.89
N GLU A 33 -21.29 26.13 12.05
CA GLU A 33 -20.96 24.98 12.91
C GLU A 33 -21.54 23.70 12.30
N GLY A 34 -22.76 23.73 11.79
CA GLY A 34 -23.38 22.63 11.08
C GLY A 34 -22.66 22.25 9.79
N LEU A 35 -22.19 23.24 9.02
CA LEU A 35 -21.35 23.00 7.83
C LEU A 35 -20.03 22.30 8.18
N ALA A 36 -19.39 22.67 9.29
CA ALA A 36 -18.16 22.03 9.75
C ALA A 36 -18.40 20.57 10.17
N LEU A 37 -19.51 20.32 10.90
CA LEU A 37 -19.92 18.96 11.30
C LEU A 37 -20.25 18.10 10.08
N TRP A 38 -21.02 18.62 9.13
CA TRP A 38 -21.34 17.93 7.87
C TRP A 38 -20.10 17.55 7.07
N ASN A 39 -19.18 18.50 6.86
CA ASN A 39 -17.94 18.27 6.13
C ASN A 39 -17.07 17.20 6.81
N ASN A 40 -17.01 17.22 8.14
CA ASN A 40 -16.26 16.25 8.91
C ASN A 40 -16.88 14.84 8.82
N ALA A 41 -18.20 14.73 8.98
CA ALA A 41 -18.93 13.47 8.84
C ALA A 41 -18.79 12.90 7.40
N THR A 42 -18.90 13.74 6.39
CA THR A 42 -18.71 13.34 4.98
C THR A 42 -17.29 12.83 4.72
N ALA A 43 -16.26 13.52 5.25
CA ALA A 43 -14.88 13.09 5.13
C ALA A 43 -14.65 11.73 5.80
N GLN A 44 -15.23 11.52 7.00
CA GLN A 44 -15.17 10.25 7.71
C GLN A 44 -15.92 9.14 6.97
N LEU A 45 -17.07 9.44 6.37
CA LEU A 45 -17.81 8.47 5.55
C LEU A 45 -16.98 7.98 4.38
N HIS A 46 -16.41 8.89 3.60
CA HIS A 46 -15.54 8.53 2.46
C HIS A 46 -14.31 7.73 2.89
N GLU A 47 -13.72 8.03 4.05
CA GLU A 47 -12.58 7.23 4.55
C GLU A 47 -13.02 5.82 4.96
N ASN A 48 -14.18 5.68 5.61
CA ASN A 48 -14.70 4.36 5.97
C ASN A 48 -15.13 3.54 4.75
N GLU A 49 -15.68 4.16 3.72
CA GLU A 49 -15.96 3.49 2.43
C GLU A 49 -14.67 2.95 1.78
N ARG A 50 -13.62 3.75 1.76
CA ARG A 50 -12.28 3.28 1.30
C ARG A 50 -11.78 2.14 2.16
N ASN A 51 -11.99 2.20 3.47
CA ASN A 51 -11.59 1.14 4.39
C ASN A 51 -12.35 -0.17 4.14
N ILE A 52 -13.62 -0.13 3.77
CA ILE A 52 -14.37 -1.33 3.33
C ILE A 52 -13.66 -1.99 2.14
N VAL A 53 -13.32 -1.22 1.11
CA VAL A 53 -12.62 -1.74 -0.07
C VAL A 53 -11.27 -2.36 0.31
N ARG A 54 -10.52 -1.71 1.20
CA ARG A 54 -9.25 -2.24 1.74
C ARG A 54 -9.46 -3.57 2.47
N CYS A 55 -10.46 -3.63 3.36
CA CYS A 55 -10.78 -4.84 4.13
C CYS A 55 -11.24 -5.99 3.24
N GLU A 56 -12.02 -5.72 2.20
CA GLU A 56 -12.46 -6.74 1.22
C GLU A 56 -11.27 -7.32 0.44
N LYS A 57 -10.33 -6.48 0.00
CA LYS A 57 -9.08 -6.92 -0.62
C LYS A 57 -8.23 -7.75 0.35
N ALA A 58 -8.09 -7.27 1.59
CA ALA A 58 -7.34 -7.95 2.65
C ALA A 58 -7.96 -9.32 3.01
N ARG A 59 -9.28 -9.46 2.97
CA ARG A 59 -9.95 -10.75 3.22
C ARG A 59 -9.62 -11.80 2.17
N LYS A 60 -9.56 -11.40 0.89
CA LYS A 60 -9.26 -12.33 -0.22
C LYS A 60 -7.78 -12.73 -0.28
N LYS A 61 -6.88 -11.77 -0.07
CA LYS A 61 -5.42 -11.97 -0.08
C LYS A 61 -4.79 -11.20 1.07
N PRO A 62 -4.83 -11.74 2.30
CA PRO A 62 -4.43 -11.00 3.49
C PRO A 62 -2.95 -10.65 3.52
N TYR A 63 -2.09 -11.53 3.00
CA TYR A 63 -0.64 -11.35 2.96
C TYR A 63 -0.03 -12.12 1.80
N PHE A 64 1.19 -11.76 1.44
CA PHE A 64 1.99 -12.43 0.43
C PHE A 64 3.40 -12.76 0.94
N GLY A 65 3.81 -12.16 2.04
CA GLY A 65 5.11 -12.34 2.64
C GLY A 65 5.04 -12.52 4.14
N ARG A 66 6.14 -13.01 4.72
CA ARG A 66 6.39 -13.05 6.16
C ARG A 66 7.87 -12.88 6.41
N ILE A 67 8.20 -12.15 7.46
CA ILE A 67 9.51 -12.03 8.05
C ILE A 67 9.46 -12.49 9.50
N ASP A 68 10.45 -13.29 9.91
CA ASP A 68 10.72 -13.61 11.30
C ASP A 68 12.08 -13.02 11.64
N PHE A 69 12.15 -12.23 12.70
CA PHE A 69 13.37 -11.52 13.06
C PHE A 69 13.51 -11.37 14.57
N LYS A 70 14.72 -11.07 15.01
CA LYS A 70 15.02 -10.73 16.39
C LYS A 70 15.47 -9.26 16.45
N ASP A 71 14.76 -8.48 17.25
CA ASP A 71 15.21 -7.15 17.63
C ASP A 71 16.13 -7.28 18.85
N PRO A 72 17.39 -6.80 18.81
CA PRO A 72 18.29 -6.87 19.94
C PRO A 72 17.76 -6.21 21.22
N ARG A 73 16.81 -5.29 21.07
CA ARG A 73 16.17 -4.59 22.19
C ARG A 73 15.04 -5.39 22.84
N GLN A 74 14.60 -6.47 22.19
CA GLN A 74 13.50 -7.32 22.64
C GLN A 74 14.00 -8.73 23.01
N LYS A 75 13.33 -9.36 23.99
CA LYS A 75 13.70 -10.70 24.44
C LYS A 75 13.15 -11.82 23.55
N SER A 76 12.07 -11.55 22.82
CA SER A 76 11.37 -12.54 22.00
C SER A 76 11.66 -12.30 20.50
N GLN A 77 11.58 -13.38 19.74
CA GLN A 77 11.52 -13.32 18.30
C GLN A 77 10.16 -12.75 17.87
N GLU A 78 10.18 -11.87 16.89
CA GLU A 78 8.99 -11.29 16.29
C GLU A 78 8.72 -11.87 14.92
N SER A 79 7.45 -11.83 14.51
CA SER A 79 6.99 -12.29 13.20
C SER A 79 5.93 -11.36 12.67
N TYR A 80 6.15 -10.84 11.46
CA TYR A 80 5.15 -10.05 10.76
C TYR A 80 4.82 -10.66 9.41
N TYR A 81 3.54 -10.75 9.12
CA TYR A 81 3.09 -10.96 7.76
C TYR A 81 3.12 -9.62 7.01
N ILE A 82 3.32 -9.68 5.70
CA ILE A 82 3.37 -8.51 4.82
C ILE A 82 2.25 -8.64 3.80
N GLY A 83 1.42 -7.61 3.73
CA GLY A 83 0.27 -7.57 2.85
C GLY A 83 0.17 -6.26 2.06
N ARG A 84 -0.81 -6.18 1.19
CA ARG A 84 -1.14 -4.94 0.48
C ARG A 84 -1.73 -3.88 1.40
N VAL A 85 -2.36 -4.33 2.48
CA VAL A 85 -3.02 -3.52 3.49
C VAL A 85 -2.62 -4.05 4.86
N GLY A 86 -2.39 -3.16 5.81
CA GLY A 86 -2.17 -3.53 7.19
C GLY A 86 -3.43 -4.15 7.81
N ILE A 87 -3.26 -5.20 8.60
CA ILE A 87 -4.34 -5.82 9.38
C ILE A 87 -3.87 -5.90 10.84
N ALA A 88 -4.65 -5.30 11.73
CA ALA A 88 -4.37 -5.33 13.16
C ALA A 88 -5.59 -5.89 13.91
N LYS A 89 -5.35 -6.55 15.04
CA LYS A 89 -6.42 -6.93 15.98
C LYS A 89 -6.94 -5.70 16.73
N ASN A 90 -6.02 -4.83 17.09
CA ASN A 90 -6.26 -3.54 17.74
C ASN A 90 -5.12 -2.58 17.38
N ALA A 91 -5.19 -1.33 17.83
CA ALA A 91 -4.21 -0.29 17.50
C ALA A 91 -2.74 -0.64 17.83
N SER A 92 -2.52 -1.57 18.76
CA SER A 92 -1.18 -1.93 19.26
C SER A 92 -0.69 -3.31 18.82
N GLU A 93 -1.52 -4.07 18.11
CA GLU A 93 -1.20 -5.47 17.74
C GLU A 93 -1.36 -5.71 16.24
N PRO A 94 -0.41 -5.24 15.42
CA PRO A 94 -0.40 -5.51 13.99
C PRO A 94 -0.10 -6.99 13.74
N VAL A 95 -0.87 -7.62 12.85
CA VAL A 95 -0.68 -9.02 12.41
C VAL A 95 -0.12 -9.04 11.00
N VAL A 96 -0.64 -8.18 10.14
CA VAL A 96 -0.14 -7.97 8.79
C VAL A 96 0.29 -6.52 8.68
N ILE A 97 1.53 -6.28 8.34
CA ILE A 97 2.04 -4.95 8.05
C ILE A 97 1.82 -4.61 6.57
N ASP A 98 1.58 -3.34 6.31
CA ASP A 98 1.50 -2.83 4.95
C ASP A 98 2.87 -2.94 4.26
N TRP A 99 2.90 -3.31 2.99
CA TRP A 99 4.15 -3.42 2.22
C TRP A 99 4.93 -2.11 2.15
N ARG A 100 4.27 -0.97 2.32
CA ARG A 100 4.87 0.38 2.33
C ARG A 100 5.58 0.69 3.64
N ALA A 101 5.26 -0.01 4.72
CA ALA A 101 5.88 0.22 6.02
C ALA A 101 7.41 0.08 5.95
N PRO A 102 8.17 0.88 6.71
CA PRO A 102 9.64 0.86 6.68
C PRO A 102 10.25 -0.53 6.90
N ILE A 103 9.78 -1.27 7.88
CA ILE A 103 10.28 -2.62 8.19
C ILE A 103 10.02 -3.62 7.04
N ALA A 104 9.00 -3.41 6.22
CA ALA A 104 8.75 -4.26 5.05
C ALA A 104 9.87 -4.20 4.00
N SER A 105 10.75 -3.16 4.02
CA SER A 105 11.94 -3.09 3.15
C SER A 105 12.85 -4.30 3.31
N VAL A 106 12.95 -4.82 4.54
CA VAL A 106 13.79 -5.96 4.88
C VAL A 106 13.40 -7.21 4.06
N TYR A 107 12.12 -7.40 3.80
CA TYR A 107 11.64 -8.49 2.96
C TYR A 107 12.18 -8.42 1.53
N TYR A 108 12.29 -7.22 0.96
CA TYR A 108 12.71 -7.02 -0.43
C TYR A 108 14.22 -6.89 -0.59
N GLU A 109 14.90 -6.23 0.34
CA GLU A 109 16.27 -5.75 0.16
C GLU A 109 17.32 -6.62 0.84
N SER A 110 16.94 -7.28 1.97
CA SER A 110 17.90 -7.93 2.85
C SER A 110 17.99 -9.42 2.60
N SER A 111 19.21 -9.97 2.75
CA SER A 111 19.44 -11.41 2.95
C SER A 111 19.19 -11.77 4.42
N LEU A 112 19.12 -13.07 4.75
CA LEU A 112 19.05 -13.52 6.13
C LEU A 112 20.29 -13.06 6.93
N GLY A 113 20.13 -12.84 8.22
CA GLY A 113 21.14 -12.34 9.12
C GLY A 113 20.97 -10.87 9.50
N PRO A 114 22.03 -10.21 10.00
CA PRO A 114 21.98 -8.84 10.46
C PRO A 114 21.60 -7.87 9.31
N CYS A 115 20.57 -7.07 9.54
CA CYS A 115 20.09 -6.09 8.57
C CYS A 115 19.52 -4.85 9.27
N LYS A 116 19.17 -3.83 8.47
CA LYS A 116 18.70 -2.54 8.98
C LYS A 116 17.50 -2.06 8.18
N TYR A 117 16.62 -1.31 8.85
CA TYR A 117 15.61 -0.51 8.18
C TYR A 117 15.54 0.88 8.83
N THR A 118 15.06 1.87 8.10
CA THR A 118 15.01 3.25 8.56
C THR A 118 13.59 3.77 8.58
N VAL A 119 13.19 4.34 9.72
CA VAL A 119 11.94 5.09 9.90
C VAL A 119 12.30 6.57 9.88
N SER A 120 11.68 7.35 9.00
CA SER A 120 12.06 8.76 8.76
C SER A 120 12.02 9.63 10.00
N SER A 121 11.09 9.37 10.95
CA SER A 121 10.91 10.11 12.20
C SER A 121 11.70 9.56 13.38
N GLU A 122 12.14 8.29 13.34
CA GLU A 122 12.66 7.58 14.51
C GLU A 122 14.11 7.09 14.34
N GLY A 123 14.63 7.11 13.11
CA GLY A 123 16.00 6.70 12.80
C GLY A 123 16.13 5.28 12.27
N THR A 124 17.32 4.71 12.40
CA THR A 124 17.67 3.38 11.86
C THR A 124 17.63 2.32 12.93
N PHE A 125 16.99 1.21 12.61
CA PHE A 125 16.83 0.05 13.48
C PHE A 125 17.64 -1.12 12.92
N GLU A 126 18.37 -1.81 13.81
CA GLU A 126 19.12 -3.02 13.49
C GLU A 126 18.34 -4.21 13.99
N ILE A 127 18.21 -5.24 13.16
CA ILE A 127 17.53 -6.51 13.48
C ILE A 127 18.32 -7.68 12.89
N ASP A 128 18.06 -8.85 13.38
CA ASP A 128 18.58 -10.11 12.83
C ASP A 128 17.44 -10.88 12.15
N LEU A 129 17.49 -10.95 10.81
CA LEU A 129 16.43 -11.54 9.98
C LEU A 129 16.65 -13.06 9.90
N ASN A 130 15.76 -13.81 10.51
CA ASN A 130 15.88 -15.28 10.65
C ASN A 130 15.15 -16.03 9.54
N ARG A 131 14.10 -15.44 8.96
CA ARG A 131 13.30 -16.07 7.91
C ARG A 131 12.65 -15.03 7.02
N LYS A 132 12.61 -15.36 5.74
CA LYS A 132 11.70 -14.76 4.75
C LYS A 132 10.88 -15.86 4.10
N ARG A 133 9.57 -15.67 4.05
CA ARG A 133 8.65 -16.59 3.41
C ARG A 133 7.74 -15.84 2.46
N THR A 134 7.56 -16.39 1.28
CA THR A 134 6.60 -15.93 0.28
C THR A 134 5.41 -16.89 0.22
N TYR A 135 4.21 -16.36 0.10
CA TYR A 135 2.97 -17.13 0.00
C TYR A 135 2.25 -16.86 -1.30
N GLU A 136 1.75 -17.91 -1.92
CA GLU A 136 0.77 -17.84 -3.00
C GLU A 136 -0.63 -18.09 -2.42
N ILE A 137 -1.47 -17.06 -2.41
CA ILE A 137 -2.85 -17.14 -1.92
C ILE A 137 -3.79 -16.75 -3.06
N ALA A 138 -4.77 -17.60 -3.35
CA ALA A 138 -5.83 -17.35 -4.29
C ALA A 138 -7.19 -17.63 -3.64
N GLU A 139 -8.11 -16.66 -3.73
CA GLU A 139 -9.48 -16.76 -3.23
C GLU A 139 -9.54 -17.30 -1.78
N ASP A 140 -8.78 -16.65 -0.86
CA ASP A 140 -8.64 -16.99 0.56
C ASP A 140 -7.97 -18.35 0.88
N LYS A 141 -7.49 -19.07 -0.14
CA LYS A 141 -6.82 -20.36 0.03
C LYS A 141 -5.33 -20.24 -0.18
N LEU A 142 -4.57 -20.84 0.73
CA LEU A 142 -3.13 -21.02 0.56
C LEU A 142 -2.89 -22.07 -0.54
N ILE A 143 -2.25 -21.63 -1.63
CA ILE A 143 -1.91 -22.50 -2.77
C ILE A 143 -0.52 -23.10 -2.57
N ASP A 144 0.46 -22.24 -2.23
CA ASP A 144 1.86 -22.65 -2.08
C ASP A 144 2.61 -21.64 -1.17
N PHE A 145 3.76 -22.06 -0.65
CA PHE A 145 4.70 -21.17 0.02
C PHE A 145 6.13 -21.68 -0.15
N PHE A 146 7.09 -20.79 -0.04
CA PHE A 146 8.51 -21.14 -0.05
C PHE A 146 9.31 -20.18 0.82
N ASP A 147 10.37 -20.71 1.44
CA ASP A 147 11.36 -19.94 2.19
C ASP A 147 12.51 -19.58 1.23
N SER A 148 12.96 -18.35 1.26
CA SER A 148 14.01 -17.87 0.38
C SER A 148 14.93 -16.89 1.11
N ASP A 149 16.23 -17.03 0.83
CA ASP A 149 17.24 -16.06 1.27
C ASP A 149 17.26 -14.81 0.37
N VAL A 150 16.70 -14.93 -0.85
CA VAL A 150 16.60 -13.84 -1.82
C VAL A 150 15.23 -13.86 -2.45
N VAL A 151 14.41 -12.85 -2.16
CA VAL A 151 13.04 -12.72 -2.71
C VAL A 151 13.04 -12.40 -4.21
N ALA A 152 14.15 -11.96 -4.75
CA ALA A 152 14.30 -11.51 -6.13
C ALA A 152 15.00 -12.54 -7.01
N ASN A 153 14.56 -13.81 -7.04
CA ASN A 153 15.06 -14.75 -8.03
C ASN A 153 14.22 -14.70 -9.30
N ASP A 154 14.86 -14.44 -10.44
CA ASP A 154 14.22 -14.42 -11.78
C ASP A 154 13.43 -15.71 -12.09
N GLU A 155 13.82 -16.84 -11.50
CA GLU A 155 13.11 -18.11 -11.66
C GLU A 155 11.69 -18.09 -11.09
N LEU A 156 11.47 -17.39 -9.99
CA LEU A 156 10.18 -17.25 -9.36
C LEU A 156 9.26 -16.33 -10.15
N LEU A 157 9.80 -15.19 -10.57
CA LEU A 157 9.10 -14.27 -11.45
C LEU A 157 8.73 -14.99 -12.74
N THR A 158 9.64 -15.80 -13.30
CA THR A 158 9.42 -16.57 -14.52
C THR A 158 8.38 -17.68 -14.34
N LYS A 159 8.42 -18.44 -13.25
CA LYS A 159 7.38 -19.44 -12.91
C LYS A 159 6.01 -18.79 -12.68
N TYR A 160 5.99 -17.66 -12.04
CA TYR A 160 4.78 -16.93 -11.71
C TYR A 160 4.14 -16.29 -12.95
N LEU A 161 4.93 -15.65 -13.79
CA LEU A 161 4.50 -15.07 -15.07
C LEU A 161 4.06 -16.15 -16.08
N ALA A 162 4.65 -17.33 -16.04
CA ALA A 162 4.26 -18.44 -16.91
C ALA A 162 2.88 -19.04 -16.54
N LYS A 163 2.50 -19.03 -15.26
CA LYS A 163 1.21 -19.53 -14.78
C LYS A 163 0.04 -18.57 -14.98
N ASN A 164 0.26 -17.25 -14.99
CA ASN A 164 -0.84 -16.27 -14.88
C ASN A 164 -0.72 -15.12 -15.89
N LYS A 165 -1.06 -15.34 -17.14
CA LYS A 165 -1.06 -14.29 -18.19
C LYS A 165 -2.06 -13.13 -17.97
N LYS A 166 -2.99 -13.18 -17.01
CA LYS A 166 -4.07 -12.20 -16.81
C LYS A 166 -4.01 -11.38 -15.51
N ALA A 167 -3.13 -11.68 -14.56
CA ALA A 167 -3.13 -11.09 -13.22
C ALA A 167 -1.99 -10.09 -12.99
N VAL A 168 -1.69 -9.25 -13.96
CA VAL A 168 -0.39 -8.61 -14.10
C VAL A 168 -0.09 -7.52 -13.06
N LEU A 169 -1.03 -6.76 -12.56
CA LEU A 169 -0.71 -5.63 -11.66
C LEU A 169 -0.93 -5.91 -10.17
N GLY A 170 -1.93 -6.69 -9.83
CA GLY A 170 -2.23 -7.01 -8.44
C GLY A 170 -1.15 -7.84 -7.76
N GLU A 171 -0.37 -8.56 -8.52
CA GLU A 171 0.62 -9.53 -8.05
C GLU A 171 2.06 -9.00 -8.08
N ILE A 172 2.30 -7.87 -8.78
CA ILE A 172 3.61 -7.19 -8.84
C ILE A 172 4.08 -6.76 -7.44
N ILE A 173 3.18 -6.41 -6.51
CA ILE A 173 3.56 -6.08 -5.12
C ILE A 173 4.28 -7.26 -4.45
N ALA A 174 3.81 -8.49 -4.71
CA ALA A 174 4.44 -9.70 -4.16
C ALA A 174 5.81 -10.01 -4.78
N THR A 175 6.06 -9.50 -5.98
CA THR A 175 7.26 -9.80 -6.77
C THR A 175 8.07 -8.55 -7.15
N ILE A 176 7.92 -7.44 -6.42
CA ILE A 176 8.76 -6.25 -6.62
C ILE A 176 10.23 -6.64 -6.48
N GLN A 177 10.98 -6.46 -7.55
CA GLN A 177 12.41 -6.73 -7.56
C GLN A 177 13.16 -5.75 -6.66
N LYS A 178 14.32 -6.15 -6.17
CA LYS A 178 15.13 -5.34 -5.25
C LYS A 178 15.43 -3.95 -5.82
N GLU A 179 15.79 -3.85 -7.09
CA GLU A 179 16.07 -2.57 -7.74
C GLU A 179 14.83 -1.68 -7.83
N GLN A 180 13.68 -2.25 -8.12
CA GLN A 180 12.41 -1.53 -8.16
C GLN A 180 12.06 -0.99 -6.77
N ASN A 181 12.23 -1.81 -5.74
CA ASN A 181 11.97 -1.41 -4.36
C ASN A 181 12.90 -0.27 -3.89
N LEU A 182 14.17 -0.30 -4.26
CA LEU A 182 15.11 0.79 -3.98
C LEU A 182 14.66 2.11 -4.63
N ILE A 183 14.13 2.07 -5.86
CA ILE A 183 13.60 3.27 -6.54
C ILE A 183 12.35 3.77 -5.81
N ILE A 184 11.43 2.87 -5.47
CA ILE A 184 10.17 3.21 -4.80
C ILE A 184 10.44 3.90 -3.46
N ARG A 185 11.37 3.38 -2.67
CA ARG A 185 11.66 3.86 -1.30
C ARG A 185 12.66 4.99 -1.21
N ARG A 186 13.27 5.42 -2.30
CA ARG A 186 14.21 6.54 -2.29
C ARG A 186 13.53 7.82 -1.82
N SER A 187 14.27 8.66 -1.09
CA SER A 187 13.76 9.93 -0.54
C SER A 187 12.96 10.75 -1.58
N PRO A 188 11.78 11.28 -1.21
CA PRO A 188 10.98 12.11 -2.11
C PRO A 188 11.66 13.43 -2.49
N LYS A 189 12.63 13.88 -1.69
CA LYS A 189 13.43 15.10 -1.95
C LYS A 189 14.50 14.91 -3.02
N THR A 190 14.61 13.73 -3.63
CA THR A 190 15.60 13.43 -4.66
C THR A 190 14.94 13.26 -6.01
N ASN A 191 15.45 13.96 -7.04
CA ASN A 191 15.05 13.75 -8.42
C ASN A 191 15.56 12.38 -8.91
N ILE A 192 14.70 11.65 -9.62
CA ILE A 192 15.01 10.30 -10.13
C ILE A 192 14.71 10.25 -11.62
N ILE A 193 15.64 9.70 -12.38
CA ILE A 193 15.44 9.31 -13.79
C ILE A 193 15.44 7.79 -13.84
N VAL A 194 14.34 7.20 -14.31
CA VAL A 194 14.20 5.74 -14.44
C VAL A 194 14.26 5.37 -15.90
N GLN A 195 15.29 4.61 -16.28
CA GLN A 195 15.48 4.07 -17.62
C GLN A 195 15.22 2.57 -17.64
N GLY A 196 14.80 2.05 -18.78
CA GLY A 196 14.58 0.62 -18.99
C GLY A 196 13.84 0.36 -20.29
N VAL A 197 13.89 -0.88 -20.76
CA VAL A 197 13.19 -1.31 -21.98
C VAL A 197 11.67 -1.22 -21.84
N ALA A 198 10.95 -1.27 -22.94
CA ALA A 198 9.49 -1.35 -22.92
C ALA A 198 9.04 -2.59 -22.12
N GLY A 199 8.03 -2.43 -21.27
CA GLY A 199 7.55 -3.52 -20.42
C GLY A 199 8.36 -3.79 -19.13
N SER A 200 9.45 -3.05 -18.85
CA SER A 200 10.26 -3.24 -17.62
C SER A 200 9.58 -2.76 -16.32
N GLY A 201 8.35 -2.29 -16.38
CA GLY A 201 7.61 -1.86 -15.19
C GLY A 201 7.85 -0.41 -14.74
N LYS A 202 8.50 0.46 -15.56
CA LYS A 202 8.80 1.85 -15.17
C LYS A 202 7.58 2.62 -14.65
N THR A 203 6.47 2.55 -15.38
CA THR A 203 5.21 3.21 -14.99
C THR A 203 4.66 2.63 -13.69
N THR A 204 4.73 1.31 -13.55
CA THR A 204 4.30 0.62 -12.33
C THR A 204 5.13 1.05 -11.12
N VAL A 205 6.45 1.11 -11.26
CA VAL A 205 7.35 1.61 -10.21
C VAL A 205 7.03 3.05 -9.83
N ALA A 206 6.75 3.92 -10.81
CA ALA A 206 6.36 5.30 -10.55
C ALA A 206 5.06 5.39 -9.73
N MET A 207 4.03 4.60 -10.07
CA MET A 207 2.76 4.54 -9.33
C MET A 207 2.94 4.01 -7.91
N HIS A 208 3.73 2.94 -7.73
CA HIS A 208 4.05 2.41 -6.39
C HIS A 208 4.83 3.42 -5.56
N ARG A 209 5.74 4.18 -6.18
CA ARG A 209 6.47 5.25 -5.51
C ARG A 209 5.54 6.35 -5.00
N ILE A 210 4.56 6.78 -5.78
CA ILE A 210 3.55 7.74 -5.33
C ILE A 210 2.82 7.20 -4.10
N SER A 211 2.33 5.96 -4.17
CA SER A 211 1.66 5.30 -3.05
C SER A 211 2.56 5.21 -1.81
N TYR A 212 3.83 4.89 -1.99
CA TYR A 212 4.81 4.83 -0.90
C TYR A 212 5.03 6.21 -0.25
N ILE A 213 5.18 7.26 -1.06
CA ILE A 213 5.39 8.62 -0.56
C ILE A 213 4.17 9.10 0.22
N LEU A 214 2.98 8.93 -0.31
CA LEU A 214 1.73 9.31 0.38
C LEU A 214 1.50 8.55 1.68
N TYR A 215 2.00 7.31 1.78
CA TYR A 215 1.91 6.52 3.01
C TYR A 215 2.93 6.95 4.08
N ASN A 216 4.19 7.19 3.70
CA ASN A 216 5.28 7.43 4.67
C ASN A 216 5.56 8.91 4.95
N TYR A 217 5.03 9.82 4.14
CA TYR A 217 5.27 11.25 4.21
C TYR A 217 3.95 12.02 4.11
N ALA A 218 2.90 11.50 4.74
CA ALA A 218 1.55 12.09 4.73
C ALA A 218 1.49 13.50 5.35
N ASP A 219 2.42 13.83 6.25
CA ASP A 219 2.54 15.16 6.85
C ASP A 219 3.16 16.17 5.88
N ASP A 220 4.02 15.72 4.95
CA ASP A 220 4.75 16.56 4.02
C ASP A 220 4.08 16.66 2.63
N PHE A 221 3.34 15.62 2.22
CA PHE A 221 2.78 15.48 0.86
C PHE A 221 1.32 15.04 0.89
N ARG A 222 0.51 15.73 0.09
CA ARG A 222 -0.90 15.38 -0.16
C ARG A 222 -1.10 14.94 -1.61
N PRO A 223 -2.16 14.21 -1.95
CA PRO A 223 -2.42 13.82 -3.35
C PRO A 223 -2.45 14.99 -4.33
N GLU A 224 -2.93 16.16 -3.90
CA GLU A 224 -3.04 17.38 -4.70
C GLU A 224 -1.67 17.97 -5.11
N ASP A 225 -0.60 17.59 -4.40
CA ASP A 225 0.78 18.04 -4.68
C ASP A 225 1.41 17.24 -5.83
N PHE A 226 0.77 16.15 -6.24
CA PHE A 226 1.29 15.28 -7.31
C PHE A 226 0.63 15.60 -8.66
N TYR A 227 1.48 15.61 -9.68
CA TYR A 227 1.07 15.75 -11.07
C TYR A 227 1.65 14.60 -11.89
N ILE A 228 0.79 13.88 -12.60
CA ILE A 228 1.21 12.89 -13.58
C ILE A 228 1.07 13.51 -14.97
N ILE A 229 2.19 13.68 -15.66
CA ILE A 229 2.23 14.20 -17.01
C ILE A 229 2.52 13.03 -17.95
N GLY A 230 1.53 12.62 -18.73
CA GLY A 230 1.64 11.53 -19.69
C GLY A 230 1.86 12.02 -21.11
N SER A 231 2.44 11.17 -21.96
CA SER A 231 2.64 11.44 -23.38
C SER A 231 1.32 11.44 -24.17
N ASN A 232 0.31 10.74 -23.68
CA ASN A 232 -1.00 10.65 -24.31
C ASN A 232 -2.09 10.27 -23.31
N ARG A 233 -3.36 10.45 -23.70
CA ARG A 233 -4.54 10.16 -22.85
C ARG A 233 -4.75 8.66 -22.57
N ILE A 234 -4.32 7.76 -23.47
CA ILE A 234 -4.45 6.32 -23.29
C ILE A 234 -3.61 5.87 -22.07
N LEU A 235 -2.37 6.37 -21.99
CA LEU A 235 -1.50 6.11 -20.84
C LEU A 235 -2.10 6.67 -19.54
N LEU A 236 -2.64 7.90 -19.58
CA LEU A 236 -3.26 8.51 -18.40
C LEU A 236 -4.49 7.72 -17.94
N ASN A 237 -5.36 7.31 -18.86
CA ASN A 237 -6.52 6.47 -18.52
C ASN A 237 -6.11 5.13 -17.86
N TYR A 238 -5.06 4.50 -18.38
CA TYR A 238 -4.48 3.30 -17.74
C TYR A 238 -3.99 3.60 -16.32
N ILE A 239 -3.23 4.67 -16.12
CA ILE A 239 -2.75 5.06 -14.79
C ILE A 239 -3.93 5.34 -13.85
N THR A 240 -4.96 6.05 -14.32
CA THR A 240 -6.18 6.35 -13.53
C THR A 240 -6.86 5.08 -13.05
N SER A 241 -6.87 4.01 -13.85
CA SER A 241 -7.50 2.74 -13.46
C SER A 241 -6.68 1.95 -12.43
N VAL A 242 -5.38 2.20 -12.33
CA VAL A 242 -4.46 1.45 -11.46
C VAL A 242 -4.23 2.14 -10.11
N LEU A 243 -4.21 3.46 -10.06
CA LEU A 243 -3.94 4.21 -8.83
C LEU A 243 -4.84 3.81 -7.64
N PRO A 244 -6.17 3.60 -7.82
CA PRO A 244 -7.04 3.13 -6.74
C PRO A 244 -6.67 1.74 -6.19
N GLU A 245 -6.04 0.88 -7.02
CA GLU A 245 -5.53 -0.41 -6.56
C GLU A 245 -4.36 -0.27 -5.58
N LEU A 246 -3.64 0.84 -5.67
CA LEU A 246 -2.52 1.23 -4.81
C LEU A 246 -2.93 2.18 -3.69
N ASP A 247 -4.25 2.37 -3.50
CA ASP A 247 -4.79 3.25 -2.47
C ASP A 247 -4.41 4.74 -2.68
N VAL A 248 -4.37 5.15 -3.93
CA VAL A 248 -4.02 6.50 -4.36
C VAL A 248 -5.19 7.15 -5.08
N TYR A 249 -5.66 8.29 -4.54
CA TYR A 249 -6.80 9.04 -5.05
C TYR A 249 -6.46 10.52 -5.15
N GLY A 250 -7.16 11.26 -6.01
CA GLY A 250 -7.09 12.73 -6.06
C GLY A 250 -5.84 13.30 -6.76
N ILE A 251 -5.02 12.49 -7.41
CA ILE A 251 -3.85 12.96 -8.15
C ILE A 251 -4.27 13.62 -9.45
N LYS A 252 -3.68 14.78 -9.74
CA LYS A 252 -3.89 15.51 -10.98
C LYS A 252 -3.15 14.84 -12.14
N GLN A 253 -3.84 14.69 -13.28
CA GLN A 253 -3.30 14.07 -14.48
C GLN A 253 -3.53 14.96 -15.67
N MET A 254 -2.52 15.12 -16.51
CA MET A 254 -2.58 15.96 -17.70
C MET A 254 -1.61 15.47 -18.78
N THR A 255 -1.89 15.82 -20.02
CA THR A 255 -0.91 15.72 -21.11
C THR A 255 -0.04 16.99 -21.15
N MET A 256 1.04 16.94 -21.92
CA MET A 256 1.85 18.17 -22.15
C MET A 256 1.05 19.27 -22.83
N GLU A 257 0.03 18.94 -23.61
CA GLU A 257 -0.85 19.88 -24.33
C GLU A 257 -1.83 20.58 -23.37
N ASP A 258 -2.29 19.88 -22.33
CA ASP A 258 -3.21 20.40 -21.31
C ASP A 258 -2.56 21.45 -20.38
N ARG A 259 -1.24 21.66 -20.50
CA ARG A 259 -0.45 22.54 -19.62
C ARG A 259 -0.44 24.02 -20.06
N LYS A 260 -1.22 24.40 -21.08
CA LYS A 260 -1.29 25.79 -21.59
C LYS A 260 -2.15 26.68 -20.72
#